data_d0f5adac0eb7f2f44403c8fea313e4e7
#
_entry.id   d0f5adac0eb7f2f44403c8fea313e4e7
#
_cell.length_a   1.000
_cell.length_b   1.000
_cell.length_c   1.000
_cell.angle_alpha   90.00
_cell.angle_beta   90.00
_cell.angle_gamma   90.00
#
_symmetry.space_group_name_H-M   'P 1'
#
loop_
_entity.id
_entity.type
_entity.pdbx_description
1 polymer ?
#
loop_
_entity_poly.entity_id
_entity_poly.type
_entity_poly.pdbx_seq_one_letter_code
_entity_poly.pdbx_strand_id
1 'polypeptide(L)'
;MTISMYQASVPCFVRTLGNLSAILDKAQAHVDARKIDPLVLTSYRLYPDMLPMTRQVQIACDAAKGLVARLSGTENPVHEDNEKSLSDLQARIAKTLAFVQSVTPAQLDGTEEKDIVVKRGDTETHYQGMQYLLGNALPNFYFHVTTAYNILRHNGVEIGKRDYIGNV
;
A
#
# COMPACT_ATOMS: atom_id res chain seq x y z
N MET A 1 -10.12 -8.45 -25.76
CA MET A 1 -8.89 -8.19 -24.96
C MET A 1 -9.27 -8.41 -23.50
N THR A 2 -8.63 -9.34 -22.83
CA THR A 2 -8.93 -9.69 -21.41
C THR A 2 -7.86 -9.09 -20.54
N ILE A 3 -8.23 -8.43 -19.46
CA ILE A 3 -7.28 -7.92 -18.46
C ILE A 3 -6.83 -9.13 -17.62
N SER A 4 -5.52 -9.38 -17.56
CA SER A 4 -4.97 -10.50 -16.79
C SER A 4 -4.83 -10.15 -15.30
N MET A 5 -4.63 -11.16 -14.45
CA MET A 5 -4.39 -10.98 -13.01
C MET A 5 -3.18 -10.08 -12.74
N TYR A 6 -2.10 -10.26 -13.52
CA TYR A 6 -0.92 -9.41 -13.44
C TYR A 6 -1.25 -7.95 -13.81
N GLN A 7 -1.91 -7.73 -14.96
CA GLN A 7 -2.26 -6.38 -15.42
C GLN A 7 -3.20 -5.65 -14.48
N ALA A 8 -4.11 -6.38 -13.81
CA ALA A 8 -5.04 -5.80 -12.84
C ALA A 8 -4.41 -5.50 -11.47
N SER A 9 -3.20 -5.98 -11.19
CA SER A 9 -2.58 -5.88 -9.85
C SER A 9 -1.23 -5.17 -9.85
N VAL A 10 -0.18 -5.79 -10.37
CA VAL A 10 1.20 -5.32 -10.21
C VAL A 10 1.43 -3.89 -10.72
N PRO A 11 1.02 -3.50 -11.94
CA PRO A 11 1.20 -2.13 -12.41
C PRO A 11 0.47 -1.09 -11.55
N CYS A 12 -0.71 -1.46 -11.01
CA CYS A 12 -1.48 -0.59 -10.12
C CYS A 12 -0.74 -0.36 -8.80
N PHE A 13 -0.20 -1.42 -8.18
CA PHE A 13 0.56 -1.30 -6.94
C PHE A 13 1.84 -0.51 -7.14
N VAL A 14 2.60 -0.80 -8.20
CA VAL A 14 3.87 -0.13 -8.49
C VAL A 14 3.66 1.37 -8.67
N ARG A 15 2.70 1.77 -9.50
CA ARG A 15 2.37 3.19 -9.70
C ARG A 15 1.92 3.86 -8.41
N THR A 16 0.95 3.27 -7.71
CA THR A 16 0.33 3.90 -6.55
C THR A 16 1.28 4.00 -5.36
N LEU A 17 2.10 2.98 -5.11
CA LEU A 17 3.14 3.03 -4.07
C LEU A 17 4.26 4.01 -4.44
N GLY A 18 4.64 4.09 -5.72
CA GLY A 18 5.58 5.11 -6.20
C GLY A 18 5.06 6.54 -5.97
N ASN A 19 3.77 6.77 -6.27
CA ASN A 19 3.12 8.05 -6.00
C ASN A 19 3.05 8.34 -4.49
N LEU A 20 2.74 7.35 -3.67
CA LEU A 20 2.73 7.50 -2.22
C LEU A 20 4.13 7.87 -1.70
N SER A 21 5.19 7.25 -2.22
CA SER A 21 6.57 7.63 -1.88
C SER A 21 6.86 9.10 -2.21
N ALA A 22 6.51 9.57 -3.42
CA ALA A 22 6.66 10.97 -3.80
C ALA A 22 5.81 11.93 -2.94
N ILE A 23 4.64 11.49 -2.48
CA ILE A 23 3.83 12.25 -1.53
C ILE A 23 4.53 12.35 -0.17
N LEU A 24 5.21 11.30 0.28
CA LEU A 24 6.02 11.33 1.51
C LEU A 24 7.23 12.25 1.40
N ASP A 25 7.87 12.38 0.21
CA ASP A 25 8.91 13.39 -0.04
C ASP A 25 8.38 14.81 0.18
N LYS A 26 7.18 15.10 -0.34
CA LYS A 26 6.52 16.40 -0.10
C LYS A 26 6.15 16.61 1.36
N ALA A 27 5.76 15.56 2.07
CA ALA A 27 5.49 15.61 3.49
C ALA A 27 6.77 15.92 4.29
N GLN A 28 7.90 15.31 3.92
CA GLN A 28 9.21 15.61 4.54
C GLN A 28 9.61 17.08 4.31
N ALA A 29 9.54 17.55 3.07
CA ALA A 29 9.83 18.95 2.74
C ALA A 29 8.92 19.93 3.51
N HIS A 30 7.66 19.59 3.71
CA HIS A 30 6.70 20.40 4.47
C HIS A 30 7.09 20.53 5.95
N VAL A 31 7.46 19.41 6.62
CA VAL A 31 7.85 19.45 8.03
C VAL A 31 9.17 20.17 8.23
N ASP A 32 10.13 19.99 7.31
CA ASP A 32 11.44 20.65 7.35
C ASP A 32 11.29 22.17 7.21
N ALA A 33 10.54 22.64 6.21
CA ALA A 33 10.31 24.06 5.95
C ALA A 33 9.59 24.76 7.10
N ARG A 34 8.73 24.06 7.82
CA ARG A 34 7.93 24.60 8.93
C ARG A 34 8.49 24.29 10.31
N LYS A 35 9.60 23.52 10.37
CA LYS A 35 10.22 23.06 11.62
C LYS A 35 9.22 22.29 12.51
N ILE A 36 8.38 21.48 11.88
CA ILE A 36 7.42 20.61 12.56
C ILE A 36 8.11 19.28 12.88
N ASP A 37 7.88 18.72 14.06
CA ASP A 37 8.31 17.36 14.36
C ASP A 37 7.59 16.37 13.44
N PRO A 38 8.30 15.57 12.63
CA PRO A 38 7.69 14.58 11.74
C PRO A 38 6.73 13.60 12.44
N LEU A 39 6.94 13.37 13.74
CA LEU A 39 6.07 12.51 14.55
C LEU A 39 4.62 13.03 14.58
N VAL A 40 4.41 14.33 14.48
CA VAL A 40 3.07 14.94 14.41
C VAL A 40 2.30 14.40 13.21
N LEU A 41 2.93 14.30 12.02
CA LEU A 41 2.28 13.76 10.83
C LEU A 41 2.15 12.23 10.89
N THR A 42 3.20 11.53 11.31
CA THR A 42 3.22 10.06 11.30
C THR A 42 2.24 9.45 12.30
N SER A 43 1.97 10.14 13.41
CA SER A 43 1.01 9.70 14.43
C SER A 43 -0.42 10.24 14.23
N TYR A 44 -0.63 11.16 13.28
CA TYR A 44 -1.94 11.77 13.06
C TYR A 44 -2.96 10.78 12.49
N ARG A 45 -4.24 10.98 12.87
CA ARG A 45 -5.42 10.20 12.44
C ARG A 45 -6.52 11.16 11.99
N LEU A 46 -7.35 10.73 11.05
CA LEU A 46 -8.51 11.54 10.65
C LEU A 46 -9.60 11.55 11.72
N TYR A 47 -9.72 10.47 12.49
CA TYR A 47 -10.69 10.36 13.58
C TYR A 47 -10.07 9.53 14.73
N PRO A 48 -10.47 9.73 15.99
CA PRO A 48 -9.85 9.08 17.16
C PRO A 48 -9.75 7.56 17.11
N ASP A 49 -10.72 6.87 16.50
CA ASP A 49 -10.74 5.41 16.36
C ASP A 49 -10.08 4.87 15.09
N MET A 50 -9.66 5.76 14.18
CA MET A 50 -8.94 5.39 12.97
C MET A 50 -7.45 5.12 13.25
N LEU A 51 -6.83 4.32 12.42
CA LEU A 51 -5.39 4.06 12.48
C LEU A 51 -4.58 5.30 12.06
N PRO A 52 -3.40 5.54 12.68
CA PRO A 52 -2.53 6.67 12.34
C PRO A 52 -1.89 6.51 10.96
N MET A 53 -1.34 7.61 10.43
CA MET A 53 -0.73 7.68 9.10
C MET A 53 0.33 6.58 8.87
N THR A 54 1.21 6.33 9.86
CA THR A 54 2.18 5.23 9.81
C THR A 54 1.50 3.89 9.50
N ARG A 55 0.43 3.55 10.22
CA ARG A 55 -0.32 2.29 10.01
C ARG A 55 -1.02 2.24 8.65
N GLN A 56 -1.45 3.37 8.11
CA GLN A 56 -2.04 3.42 6.78
C GLN A 56 -1.03 3.00 5.71
N VAL A 57 0.19 3.51 5.78
CA VAL A 57 1.27 3.16 4.85
C VAL A 57 1.70 1.69 5.02
N GLN A 58 1.84 1.22 6.27
CA GLN A 58 2.18 -0.17 6.57
C GLN A 58 1.17 -1.14 5.95
N ILE A 59 -0.13 -0.93 6.19
CA ILE A 59 -1.18 -1.82 5.69
C ILE A 59 -1.31 -1.74 4.16
N ALA A 60 -1.12 -0.57 3.55
CA ALA A 60 -1.06 -0.46 2.10
C ALA A 60 0.06 -1.33 1.51
N CYS A 61 1.26 -1.28 2.07
CA CYS A 61 2.37 -2.14 1.69
C CYS A 61 2.05 -3.63 1.90
N ASP A 62 1.44 -3.98 3.04
CA ASP A 62 1.07 -5.36 3.36
C ASP A 62 -0.03 -5.91 2.44
N ALA A 63 -0.99 -5.08 2.04
CA ALA A 63 -2.02 -5.45 1.08
C ALA A 63 -1.41 -5.78 -0.29
N ALA A 64 -0.50 -4.93 -0.79
CA ALA A 64 0.15 -5.14 -2.08
C ALA A 64 1.03 -6.40 -2.08
N LYS A 65 1.99 -6.52 -1.14
CA LYS A 65 2.87 -7.69 -1.07
C LYS A 65 2.11 -8.99 -0.76
N GLY A 66 1.10 -8.89 0.11
CA GLY A 66 0.30 -10.04 0.52
C GLY A 66 -0.55 -10.62 -0.61
N LEU A 67 -1.10 -9.78 -1.51
CA LEU A 67 -1.78 -10.25 -2.71
C LEU A 67 -0.80 -11.00 -3.62
N VAL A 68 0.31 -10.32 -3.97
CA VAL A 68 1.29 -10.87 -4.91
C VAL A 68 1.85 -12.19 -4.41
N ALA A 69 2.20 -12.29 -3.13
CA ALA A 69 2.72 -13.51 -2.52
C ALA A 69 1.70 -14.67 -2.58
N ARG A 70 0.43 -14.40 -2.22
CA ARG A 70 -0.61 -15.45 -2.20
C ARG A 70 -0.93 -15.96 -3.60
N LEU A 71 -1.07 -15.06 -4.58
CA LEU A 71 -1.37 -15.46 -5.95
C LEU A 71 -0.20 -16.22 -6.58
N SER A 72 1.02 -15.69 -6.49
CA SER A 72 2.21 -16.32 -7.07
C SER A 72 2.65 -17.60 -6.35
N GLY A 73 2.22 -17.78 -5.09
CA GLY A 73 2.69 -18.89 -4.25
C GLY A 73 4.11 -18.68 -3.69
N THR A 74 4.65 -17.47 -3.79
CA THR A 74 5.93 -17.11 -3.18
C THR A 74 5.78 -16.82 -1.69
N GLU A 75 6.87 -16.92 -0.94
CA GLU A 75 6.87 -16.54 0.47
C GLU A 75 6.56 -15.04 0.62
N ASN A 76 5.67 -14.72 1.54
CA ASN A 76 5.33 -13.32 1.84
C ASN A 76 6.38 -12.71 2.77
N PRO A 77 7.20 -11.74 2.31
CA PRO A 77 8.26 -11.19 3.13
C PRO A 77 7.70 -10.52 4.39
N VAL A 78 8.32 -10.80 5.52
CA VAL A 78 7.98 -10.16 6.80
C VAL A 78 8.57 -8.74 6.81
N HIS A 79 7.71 -7.75 7.02
CA HIS A 79 8.14 -6.38 7.32
C HIS A 79 7.76 -6.07 8.76
N GLU A 80 8.75 -5.74 9.59
CA GLU A 80 8.50 -5.34 10.98
C GLU A 80 7.80 -3.97 10.99
N ASP A 81 6.80 -3.84 11.87
CA ASP A 81 6.02 -2.60 12.03
C ASP A 81 6.70 -1.65 13.03
N ASN A 82 7.95 -1.27 12.74
CA ASN A 82 8.81 -0.50 13.64
C ASN A 82 9.19 0.90 13.10
N GLU A 83 8.56 1.35 12.02
CA GLU A 83 8.81 2.64 11.40
C GLU A 83 8.44 3.79 12.33
N LYS A 84 9.38 4.75 12.50
CA LYS A 84 9.25 5.90 13.37
C LYS A 84 9.31 7.23 12.62
N SER A 85 9.73 7.22 11.37
CA SER A 85 9.95 8.41 10.54
C SER A 85 9.33 8.27 9.15
N LEU A 86 9.21 9.38 8.43
CA LEU A 86 8.80 9.38 7.02
C LEU A 86 9.80 8.59 6.15
N SER A 87 11.10 8.70 6.44
CA SER A 87 12.14 7.96 5.73
C SER A 87 12.05 6.44 5.96
N ASP A 88 11.68 5.99 7.15
CA ASP A 88 11.45 4.56 7.41
C ASP A 88 10.28 4.04 6.58
N LEU A 89 9.21 4.82 6.48
CA LEU A 89 8.05 4.49 5.64
C LEU A 89 8.41 4.44 4.15
N GLN A 90 9.26 5.33 3.67
CA GLN A 90 9.80 5.27 2.31
C GLN A 90 10.66 4.02 2.07
N ALA A 91 11.49 3.66 3.04
CA ALA A 91 12.26 2.43 2.98
C ALA A 91 11.37 1.18 2.92
N ARG A 92 10.26 1.16 3.69
CA ARG A 92 9.23 0.11 3.62
C ARG A 92 8.58 0.04 2.23
N ILE A 93 8.19 1.18 1.66
CA ILE A 93 7.62 1.25 0.31
C ILE A 93 8.62 0.70 -0.71
N ALA A 94 9.89 1.10 -0.63
CA ALA A 94 10.94 0.63 -1.54
C ALA A 94 11.12 -0.90 -1.48
N LYS A 95 11.16 -1.49 -0.29
CA LYS A 95 11.21 -2.96 -0.10
C LYS A 95 9.97 -3.65 -0.69
N THR A 96 8.79 -3.06 -0.48
CA THR A 96 7.54 -3.59 -1.03
C THR A 96 7.54 -3.54 -2.56
N LEU A 97 7.96 -2.42 -3.14
CA LEU A 97 8.09 -2.27 -4.60
C LEU A 97 9.05 -3.30 -5.21
N ALA A 98 10.22 -3.49 -4.59
CA ALA A 98 11.18 -4.49 -5.05
C ALA A 98 10.57 -5.89 -5.08
N PHE A 99 9.82 -6.28 -4.05
CA PHE A 99 9.14 -7.57 -4.00
C PHE A 99 8.02 -7.67 -5.04
N VAL A 100 7.14 -6.67 -5.12
CA VAL A 100 6.00 -6.66 -6.07
C VAL A 100 6.49 -6.73 -7.51
N GLN A 101 7.60 -6.06 -7.83
CA GLN A 101 8.21 -6.06 -9.16
C GLN A 101 9.00 -7.34 -9.49
N SER A 102 9.35 -8.16 -8.51
CA SER A 102 10.07 -9.42 -8.75
C SER A 102 9.18 -10.52 -9.33
N VAL A 103 7.85 -10.36 -9.24
CA VAL A 103 6.89 -11.36 -9.72
C VAL A 103 6.55 -11.12 -11.18
N THR A 104 6.55 -12.19 -11.95
CA THR A 104 6.31 -12.16 -13.41
C THR A 104 4.84 -12.41 -13.76
N PRO A 105 4.36 -12.00 -14.95
CA PRO A 105 3.02 -12.35 -15.41
C PRO A 105 2.72 -13.85 -15.33
N ALA A 106 3.67 -14.70 -15.71
CA ALA A 106 3.49 -16.16 -15.68
C ALA A 106 3.23 -16.74 -14.28
N GLN A 107 3.58 -16.03 -13.22
CA GLN A 107 3.32 -16.44 -11.84
C GLN A 107 1.94 -16.02 -11.33
N LEU A 108 1.32 -15.01 -11.96
CA LEU A 108 0.02 -14.46 -11.52
C LEU A 108 -1.12 -14.82 -12.46
N ASP A 109 -0.89 -14.82 -13.78
CA ASP A 109 -1.93 -15.08 -14.75
C ASP A 109 -2.36 -16.56 -14.67
N GLY A 110 -3.66 -16.82 -14.75
CA GLY A 110 -4.24 -18.15 -14.54
C GLY A 110 -4.52 -18.49 -13.07
N THR A 111 -4.35 -17.55 -12.14
CA THR A 111 -4.66 -17.77 -10.71
C THR A 111 -6.05 -17.28 -10.31
N GLU A 112 -6.93 -17.01 -11.25
CA GLU A 112 -8.29 -16.49 -11.02
C GLU A 112 -9.10 -17.36 -10.07
N GLU A 113 -9.01 -18.70 -10.23
CA GLU A 113 -9.73 -19.70 -9.44
C GLU A 113 -8.87 -20.32 -8.31
N LYS A 114 -7.67 -19.78 -8.05
CA LYS A 114 -6.80 -20.27 -6.99
C LYS A 114 -7.44 -20.03 -5.62
N ASP A 115 -7.45 -21.07 -4.77
CA ASP A 115 -7.90 -20.93 -3.38
C ASP A 115 -6.92 -20.08 -2.57
N ILE A 116 -7.44 -19.02 -1.99
CA ILE A 116 -6.71 -18.07 -1.14
C ILE A 116 -7.29 -18.08 0.26
N VAL A 117 -6.47 -18.40 1.24
CA VAL A 117 -6.84 -18.37 2.65
C VAL A 117 -6.19 -17.15 3.32
N VAL A 118 -7.01 -16.31 3.90
CA VAL A 118 -6.57 -15.13 4.66
C VAL A 118 -6.88 -15.34 6.13
N LYS A 119 -5.83 -15.41 6.96
CA LYS A 119 -5.96 -15.53 8.42
C LYS A 119 -5.82 -14.16 9.07
N ARG A 120 -6.76 -13.84 9.96
CA ARG A 120 -6.71 -12.64 10.82
C ARG A 120 -7.06 -13.05 12.25
N GLY A 121 -6.05 -13.16 13.11
CA GLY A 121 -6.23 -13.78 14.42
C GLY A 121 -6.76 -15.21 14.26
N ASP A 122 -7.86 -15.53 14.94
CA ASP A 122 -8.52 -16.85 14.89
C ASP A 122 -9.49 -17.02 13.71
N THR A 123 -9.64 -16.00 12.87
CA THR A 123 -10.59 -16.03 11.74
C THR A 123 -9.86 -16.38 10.45
N GLU A 124 -10.36 -17.40 9.75
CA GLU A 124 -9.96 -17.72 8.38
C GLU A 124 -11.07 -17.32 7.40
N THR A 125 -10.67 -16.63 6.33
CA THR A 125 -11.58 -16.27 5.24
C THR A 125 -11.04 -16.86 3.94
N HIS A 126 -11.89 -17.55 3.20
CA HIS A 126 -11.57 -18.21 1.94
C HIS A 126 -12.07 -17.38 0.76
N TYR A 127 -11.23 -17.26 -0.28
CA TYR A 127 -11.53 -16.55 -1.52
C TYR A 127 -11.03 -17.36 -2.71
N GLN A 128 -11.64 -17.13 -3.88
CA GLN A 128 -11.01 -17.41 -5.17
C GLN A 128 -10.07 -16.24 -5.52
N GLY A 129 -9.00 -16.51 -6.30
CA GLY A 129 -7.96 -15.52 -6.59
C GLY A 129 -8.50 -14.20 -7.15
N MET A 130 -9.40 -14.22 -8.14
CA MET A 130 -10.03 -13.04 -8.70
C MET A 130 -10.89 -12.32 -7.66
N GLN A 131 -11.66 -13.05 -6.86
CA GLN A 131 -12.49 -12.50 -5.79
C GLN A 131 -11.62 -11.84 -4.72
N TYR A 132 -10.48 -12.44 -4.36
CA TYR A 132 -9.52 -11.86 -3.42
C TYR A 132 -8.91 -10.57 -3.97
N LEU A 133 -8.49 -10.56 -5.23
CA LEU A 133 -7.92 -9.39 -5.90
C LEU A 133 -8.91 -8.22 -5.89
N LEU A 134 -10.10 -8.42 -6.46
CA LEU A 134 -11.06 -7.33 -6.71
C LEU A 134 -11.90 -6.97 -5.49
N GLY A 135 -12.26 -7.95 -4.67
CA GLY A 135 -13.16 -7.78 -3.53
C GLY A 135 -12.47 -7.45 -2.20
N ASN A 136 -11.18 -7.74 -2.07
CA ASN A 136 -10.46 -7.53 -0.81
C ASN A 136 -9.19 -6.71 -0.98
N ALA A 137 -8.21 -7.19 -1.77
CA ALA A 137 -6.87 -6.61 -1.77
C ALA A 137 -6.82 -5.20 -2.37
N LEU A 138 -7.41 -4.99 -3.55
CA LEU A 138 -7.45 -3.66 -4.18
C LEU A 138 -8.26 -2.65 -3.38
N PRO A 139 -9.50 -2.95 -2.92
CA PRO A 139 -10.25 -2.02 -2.08
C PRO A 139 -9.52 -1.65 -0.79
N ASN A 140 -8.93 -2.65 -0.10
CA ASN A 140 -8.15 -2.42 1.11
C ASN A 140 -6.91 -1.56 0.86
N PHE A 141 -6.17 -1.86 -0.20
CA PHE A 141 -5.01 -1.10 -0.62
C PHE A 141 -5.33 0.37 -0.88
N TYR A 142 -6.32 0.63 -1.74
CA TYR A 142 -6.71 2.01 -2.07
C TYR A 142 -7.31 2.75 -0.88
N PHE A 143 -8.06 2.08 -0.01
CA PHE A 143 -8.54 2.69 1.23
C PHE A 143 -7.38 3.25 2.07
N HIS A 144 -6.34 2.46 2.30
CA HIS A 144 -5.21 2.87 3.13
C HIS A 144 -4.34 3.93 2.46
N VAL A 145 -4.06 3.83 1.16
CA VAL A 145 -3.32 4.88 0.42
C VAL A 145 -4.10 6.19 0.41
N THR A 146 -5.42 6.14 0.17
CA THR A 146 -6.28 7.33 0.17
C THR A 146 -6.35 7.96 1.57
N THR A 147 -6.43 7.14 2.61
CA THR A 147 -6.45 7.64 3.99
C THR A 147 -5.12 8.31 4.36
N ALA A 148 -3.97 7.72 3.98
CA ALA A 148 -2.66 8.35 4.17
C ALA A 148 -2.57 9.71 3.45
N TYR A 149 -3.00 9.77 2.17
CA TYR A 149 -3.10 11.01 1.42
C TYR A 149 -3.98 12.05 2.14
N ASN A 150 -5.17 11.65 2.60
CA ASN A 150 -6.10 12.54 3.27
C ASN A 150 -5.54 13.09 4.59
N ILE A 151 -4.84 12.28 5.37
CA ILE A 151 -4.16 12.71 6.59
C ILE A 151 -3.14 13.80 6.26
N LEU A 152 -2.26 13.57 5.28
CA LEU A 152 -1.23 14.53 4.90
C LEU A 152 -1.84 15.82 4.33
N ARG A 153 -2.85 15.69 3.46
CA ARG A 153 -3.57 16.85 2.88
C ARG A 153 -4.26 17.67 3.95
N HIS A 154 -4.93 17.04 4.91
CA HIS A 154 -5.61 17.69 6.04
C HIS A 154 -4.63 18.46 6.92
N ASN A 155 -3.41 17.96 7.08
CA ASN A 155 -2.35 18.61 7.84
C ASN A 155 -1.55 19.66 7.04
N GLY A 156 -2.05 20.08 5.87
CA GLY A 156 -1.51 21.20 5.13
C GLY A 156 -0.34 20.88 4.19
N VAL A 157 -0.03 19.59 3.97
CA VAL A 157 0.94 19.20 2.93
C VAL A 157 0.38 19.59 1.57
N GLU A 158 1.17 20.29 0.75
CA GLU A 158 0.76 20.78 -0.58
C GLU A 158 0.77 19.66 -1.62
N ILE A 159 -0.23 18.81 -1.53
CA ILE A 159 -0.49 17.69 -2.46
C ILE A 159 -1.89 17.83 -3.06
N GLY A 160 -2.09 17.27 -4.25
CA GLY A 160 -3.37 17.27 -4.94
C GLY A 160 -3.68 15.91 -5.58
N LYS A 161 -4.86 15.80 -6.20
CA LYS A 161 -5.29 14.57 -6.89
C LYS A 161 -4.27 14.08 -7.91
N ARG A 162 -3.52 14.98 -8.56
CA ARG A 162 -2.48 14.62 -9.54
C ARG A 162 -1.31 13.88 -8.89
N ASP A 163 -0.94 14.21 -7.66
CA ASP A 163 0.10 13.50 -6.91
C ASP A 163 -0.34 12.07 -6.57
N TYR A 164 -1.63 11.88 -6.27
CA TYR A 164 -2.20 10.58 -5.97
C TYR A 164 -2.32 9.69 -7.21
N ILE A 165 -2.85 10.20 -8.33
CA ILE A 165 -3.04 9.43 -9.56
C ILE A 165 -1.70 9.20 -10.28
N GLY A 166 -0.84 10.21 -10.29
CA GLY A 166 0.41 10.21 -11.05
C GLY A 166 0.19 10.37 -12.56
N ASN A 167 1.24 10.15 -13.31
CA ASN A 167 1.17 10.05 -14.76
C ASN A 167 0.72 8.64 -15.16
N VAL A 168 -0.24 8.56 -16.07
CA VAL A 168 -0.79 7.31 -16.62
C VAL A 168 -0.04 6.93 -17.88
#